data_a1fc61b129fe6299396550afc89ae839
#
_entry.id   a1fc61b129fe6299396550afc89ae839
#
_cell.length_a   1.000
_cell.length_b   1.000
_cell.length_c   1.000
_cell.angle_alpha   90.00
_cell.angle_beta   90.00
_cell.angle_gamma   90.00
#
_symmetry.space_group_name_H-M   'P 1'
#
loop_
_entity.id
_entity.type
_entity.pdbx_description
1 polymer ?
#
loop_
_entity_poly.entity_id
_entity_poly.type
_entity_poly.pdbx_seq_one_letter_code
_entity_poly.pdbx_strand_id
1 'polypeptide(L)'
;MIKFNTREEWLNGAVKELEPELIKQKKLLAGKYPHFNKPFPSVKVSVTQPTRGKAIGTCWSDKASSKGHFEIFITAKEDNPMRVLDILTHELCHAVDGLISGHGTAFKRLAYAVGLTGKPTATEASEEFINKYKPVIDSKLGQYPHDKMKLESGTKKQKARLIKVSCVGCDNSYRQTQKYIDLSIDKNYQVYDRDFVSICPICNSDMI
;
A
#
# COMPACT_ATOMS: atom_id res chain seq x y z
N MET A 1 7.20 -21.30 -19.10
CA MET A 1 7.30 -20.53 -20.37
C MET A 1 6.57 -19.21 -20.16
N ILE A 2 7.18 -18.07 -20.47
CA ILE A 2 6.51 -16.75 -20.41
C ILE A 2 5.50 -16.70 -21.54
N LYS A 3 4.22 -16.43 -21.22
CA LYS A 3 3.13 -16.35 -22.21
C LYS A 3 2.67 -14.92 -22.50
N PHE A 4 3.07 -13.99 -21.62
CA PHE A 4 2.76 -12.57 -21.72
C PHE A 4 4.06 -11.76 -21.73
N ASN A 5 4.09 -10.66 -22.46
CA ASN A 5 5.29 -9.83 -22.56
C ASN A 5 5.34 -8.76 -21.46
N THR A 6 4.19 -8.36 -20.93
CA THR A 6 4.11 -7.34 -19.89
C THR A 6 3.36 -7.86 -18.67
N ARG A 7 3.61 -7.23 -17.51
CA ARG A 7 2.90 -7.52 -16.26
C ARG A 7 1.41 -7.24 -16.41
N GLU A 8 1.05 -6.15 -17.08
CA GLU A 8 -0.34 -5.74 -17.30
C GLU A 8 -1.08 -6.75 -18.18
N GLU A 9 -0.46 -7.30 -19.20
CA GLU A 9 -1.04 -8.38 -20.02
C GLU A 9 -1.30 -9.62 -19.18
N TRP A 10 -0.33 -10.03 -18.35
CA TRP A 10 -0.48 -11.16 -17.44
C TRP A 10 -1.62 -10.94 -16.44
N LEU A 11 -1.68 -9.76 -15.81
CA LEU A 11 -2.72 -9.40 -14.84
C LEU A 11 -4.10 -9.38 -15.50
N ASN A 12 -4.23 -8.86 -16.72
CA ASN A 12 -5.50 -8.91 -17.46
C ASN A 12 -5.88 -10.35 -17.84
N GLY A 13 -4.92 -11.20 -18.15
CA GLY A 13 -5.14 -12.64 -18.33
C GLY A 13 -5.63 -13.31 -17.04
N ALA A 14 -5.00 -12.98 -15.91
CA ALA A 14 -5.36 -13.49 -14.59
C ALA A 14 -6.79 -13.05 -14.17
N VAL A 15 -7.19 -11.81 -14.43
CA VAL A 15 -8.58 -11.36 -14.20
C VAL A 15 -9.58 -12.26 -14.89
N LYS A 16 -9.35 -12.62 -16.16
CA LYS A 16 -10.25 -13.49 -16.93
C LYS A 16 -10.36 -14.90 -16.34
N GLU A 17 -9.28 -15.42 -15.75
CA GLU A 17 -9.28 -16.74 -15.11
C GLU A 17 -9.92 -16.72 -13.70
N LEU A 18 -9.88 -15.58 -13.00
CA LEU A 18 -10.46 -15.39 -11.67
C LEU A 18 -11.96 -15.03 -11.72
N GLU A 19 -12.38 -14.30 -12.74
CA GLU A 19 -13.74 -13.76 -12.89
C GLU A 19 -14.85 -14.81 -12.73
N PRO A 20 -14.79 -16.01 -13.36
CA PRO A 20 -15.85 -17.01 -13.24
C PRO A 20 -16.09 -17.44 -11.79
N GLU A 21 -15.03 -17.62 -11.01
CA GLU A 21 -15.18 -18.01 -9.60
C GLU A 21 -15.72 -16.86 -8.75
N LEU A 22 -15.25 -15.64 -8.97
CA LEU A 22 -15.78 -14.47 -8.30
C LEU A 22 -17.28 -14.27 -8.59
N ILE A 23 -17.70 -14.44 -9.85
CA ILE A 23 -19.12 -14.39 -10.23
C ILE A 23 -19.92 -15.47 -9.53
N LYS A 24 -19.42 -16.71 -9.48
CA LYS A 24 -20.07 -17.83 -8.79
C LYS A 24 -20.27 -17.52 -7.31
N GLN A 25 -19.20 -17.13 -6.61
CA GLN A 25 -19.24 -16.93 -5.16
C GLN A 25 -20.07 -15.69 -4.77
N LYS A 26 -19.99 -14.58 -5.52
CA LYS A 26 -20.85 -13.42 -5.25
C LYS A 26 -22.33 -13.74 -5.41
N LYS A 27 -22.72 -14.55 -6.39
CA LYS A 27 -24.13 -15.00 -6.58
C LYS A 27 -24.62 -15.80 -5.38
N LEU A 28 -23.80 -16.71 -4.82
CA LEU A 28 -24.13 -17.49 -3.63
C LEU A 28 -24.32 -16.61 -2.39
N LEU A 29 -23.55 -15.52 -2.31
CA LEU A 29 -23.59 -14.58 -1.17
C LEU A 29 -24.66 -13.49 -1.34
N ALA A 30 -25.23 -13.31 -2.52
CA ALA A 30 -26.14 -12.21 -2.86
C ALA A 30 -27.43 -12.19 -2.01
N GLY A 31 -27.94 -13.35 -1.58
CA GLY A 31 -29.09 -13.42 -0.70
C GLY A 31 -28.85 -12.74 0.66
N LYS A 32 -27.61 -12.80 1.17
CA LYS A 32 -27.23 -12.15 2.43
C LYS A 32 -26.67 -10.73 2.25
N TYR A 33 -26.05 -10.47 1.12
CA TYR A 33 -25.42 -9.20 0.78
C TYR A 33 -25.94 -8.70 -0.57
N PRO A 34 -27.06 -7.94 -0.59
CA PRO A 34 -27.78 -7.57 -1.82
C PRO A 34 -26.94 -6.80 -2.85
N HIS A 35 -25.88 -6.09 -2.42
CA HIS A 35 -24.99 -5.39 -3.34
C HIS A 35 -24.21 -6.33 -4.26
N PHE A 36 -24.08 -7.61 -3.93
CA PHE A 36 -23.49 -8.63 -4.81
C PHE A 36 -24.40 -9.02 -6.00
N ASN A 37 -25.65 -8.56 -6.05
CA ASN A 37 -26.51 -8.75 -7.23
C ASN A 37 -26.10 -7.89 -8.45
N LYS A 38 -25.28 -6.87 -8.26
CA LYS A 38 -24.79 -6.02 -9.36
C LYS A 38 -23.99 -6.85 -10.38
N PRO A 39 -23.84 -6.39 -11.64
CA PRO A 39 -22.93 -7.03 -12.60
C PRO A 39 -21.50 -7.14 -12.07
N PHE A 40 -20.68 -7.98 -12.70
CA PHE A 40 -19.24 -7.97 -12.41
C PHE A 40 -18.65 -6.59 -12.78
N PRO A 41 -17.86 -5.97 -11.92
CA PRO A 41 -17.38 -4.62 -12.16
C PRO A 41 -16.39 -4.55 -13.33
N SER A 42 -16.39 -3.45 -14.05
CA SER A 42 -15.32 -3.15 -14.98
C SER A 42 -14.06 -2.77 -14.20
N VAL A 43 -12.96 -3.45 -14.46
CA VAL A 43 -11.68 -3.24 -13.77
C VAL A 43 -10.57 -2.92 -14.75
N LYS A 44 -9.63 -2.10 -14.32
CA LYS A 44 -8.33 -1.86 -14.95
C LYS A 44 -7.24 -2.24 -13.97
N VAL A 45 -6.24 -2.96 -14.45
CA VAL A 45 -5.15 -3.44 -13.58
C VAL A 45 -3.83 -2.94 -14.12
N SER A 46 -3.03 -2.36 -13.23
CA SER A 46 -1.70 -1.81 -13.54
C SER A 46 -0.70 -2.15 -12.43
N VAL A 47 0.58 -2.06 -12.77
CA VAL A 47 1.67 -2.26 -11.81
C VAL A 47 2.24 -0.93 -11.39
N THR A 48 2.30 -0.70 -10.08
CA THR A 48 2.89 0.53 -9.53
C THR A 48 3.43 0.31 -8.12
N GLN A 49 4.14 1.32 -7.64
CA GLN A 49 4.43 1.45 -6.22
C GLN A 49 3.17 1.89 -5.48
N PRO A 50 2.82 1.25 -4.37
CA PRO A 50 1.77 1.75 -3.51
C PRO A 50 2.08 3.18 -3.07
N THR A 51 1.12 4.07 -3.23
CA THR A 51 1.27 5.48 -2.88
C THR A 51 1.24 5.73 -1.37
N ARG A 52 0.77 4.74 -0.59
CA ARG A 52 0.65 4.84 0.88
C ARG A 52 1.09 3.55 1.56
N GLY A 53 1.98 3.70 2.54
CA GLY A 53 2.35 2.64 3.46
C GLY A 53 3.00 1.41 2.83
N LYS A 54 2.68 0.24 3.38
CA LYS A 54 3.24 -1.06 3.00
C LYS A 54 2.26 -1.88 2.14
N ALA A 55 1.22 -1.26 1.59
CA ALA A 55 0.24 -1.96 0.77
C ALA A 55 0.91 -2.59 -0.45
N ILE A 56 0.60 -3.85 -0.71
CA ILE A 56 1.10 -4.63 -1.84
C ILE A 56 0.10 -4.68 -3.00
N GLY A 57 -1.15 -4.31 -2.73
CA GLY A 57 -2.22 -4.08 -3.70
C GLY A 57 -3.09 -2.92 -3.23
N THR A 58 -3.82 -2.30 -4.13
CA THR A 58 -4.85 -1.28 -3.82
C THR A 58 -5.94 -1.32 -4.87
N CYS A 59 -7.18 -1.17 -4.43
CA CYS A 59 -8.35 -1.01 -5.29
C CYS A 59 -8.96 0.39 -5.09
N TRP A 60 -9.10 1.14 -6.17
CA TRP A 60 -9.74 2.45 -6.18
C TRP A 60 -11.15 2.35 -6.77
N SER A 61 -12.06 3.15 -6.23
CA SER A 61 -13.44 3.20 -6.67
C SER A 61 -13.56 3.62 -8.14
N ASP A 62 -14.58 3.09 -8.81
CA ASP A 62 -15.04 3.50 -10.14
C ASP A 62 -15.29 5.00 -10.26
N LYS A 63 -15.61 5.68 -9.15
CA LYS A 63 -15.76 7.14 -9.08
C LYS A 63 -14.44 7.89 -9.26
N ALA A 64 -13.30 7.25 -9.00
CA ALA A 64 -11.98 7.83 -9.21
C ALA A 64 -11.53 7.78 -10.67
N SER A 65 -12.17 6.95 -11.49
CA SER A 65 -11.90 6.80 -12.92
C SER A 65 -12.92 7.56 -13.76
N SER A 66 -12.46 8.36 -14.72
CA SER A 66 -13.33 9.13 -15.62
C SER A 66 -14.26 8.27 -16.47
N LYS A 67 -13.96 6.99 -16.64
CA LYS A 67 -14.75 6.01 -17.40
C LYS A 67 -15.50 5.00 -16.53
N GLY A 68 -15.52 5.19 -15.20
CA GLY A 68 -16.26 4.34 -14.29
C GLY A 68 -15.68 2.92 -14.12
N HIS A 69 -14.35 2.78 -14.19
CA HIS A 69 -13.65 1.52 -13.89
C HIS A 69 -13.11 1.53 -12.47
N PHE A 70 -13.10 0.37 -11.81
CA PHE A 70 -12.27 0.17 -10.64
C PHE A 70 -10.80 0.09 -11.09
N GLU A 71 -9.93 0.87 -10.48
CA GLU A 71 -8.50 0.89 -10.79
C GLU A 71 -7.77 0.06 -9.73
N ILE A 72 -7.16 -1.05 -10.17
CA ILE A 72 -6.40 -1.95 -9.29
C ILE A 72 -4.93 -1.79 -9.57
N PHE A 73 -4.15 -1.59 -8.51
CA PHE A 73 -2.71 -1.46 -8.60
C PHE A 73 -2.02 -2.56 -7.81
N ILE A 74 -1.09 -3.27 -8.45
CA ILE A 74 -0.30 -4.34 -7.84
C ILE A 74 1.15 -3.85 -7.70
N THR A 75 1.78 -4.17 -6.58
CA THR A 75 3.17 -3.76 -6.31
C THR A 75 4.15 -4.39 -7.31
N ALA A 76 5.15 -3.60 -7.72
CA ALA A 76 6.26 -4.10 -8.52
C ALA A 76 7.30 -4.90 -7.70
N LYS A 77 7.10 -5.05 -6.39
CA LYS A 77 8.00 -5.82 -5.50
C LYS A 77 7.78 -7.33 -5.54
N GLU A 78 6.68 -7.77 -6.14
CA GLU A 78 6.35 -9.19 -6.24
C GLU A 78 6.63 -9.69 -7.66
N ASP A 79 7.18 -10.90 -7.74
CA ASP A 79 7.46 -11.62 -8.98
C ASP A 79 6.97 -13.08 -8.94
N ASN A 80 6.52 -13.56 -7.78
CA ASN A 80 5.95 -14.89 -7.66
C ASN A 80 4.53 -14.91 -8.24
N PRO A 81 4.24 -15.72 -9.29
CA PRO A 81 2.92 -15.72 -9.96
C PRO A 81 1.77 -16.02 -9.02
N MET A 82 1.92 -16.96 -8.09
CA MET A 82 0.86 -17.32 -7.14
C MET A 82 0.60 -16.18 -6.15
N ARG A 83 1.65 -15.52 -5.67
CA ARG A 83 1.51 -14.37 -4.76
C ARG A 83 0.87 -13.18 -5.47
N VAL A 84 1.25 -12.90 -6.71
CA VAL A 84 0.60 -11.86 -7.52
C VAL A 84 -0.87 -12.17 -7.73
N LEU A 85 -1.20 -13.45 -7.97
CA LEU A 85 -2.58 -13.90 -8.20
C LEU A 85 -3.45 -13.73 -6.95
N ASP A 86 -2.94 -14.07 -5.76
CA ASP A 86 -3.71 -13.91 -4.51
C ASP A 86 -3.91 -12.43 -4.14
N ILE A 87 -2.91 -11.58 -4.35
CA ILE A 87 -3.04 -10.13 -4.19
C ILE A 87 -4.11 -9.58 -5.15
N LEU A 88 -4.04 -9.95 -6.43
CA LEU A 88 -5.04 -9.55 -7.42
C LEU A 88 -6.44 -10.01 -7.03
N THR A 89 -6.59 -11.24 -6.53
CA THR A 89 -7.87 -11.78 -6.07
C THR A 89 -8.43 -10.97 -4.90
N HIS A 90 -7.58 -10.56 -3.96
CA HIS A 90 -7.96 -9.66 -2.85
C HIS A 90 -8.52 -8.34 -3.37
N GLU A 91 -7.82 -7.69 -4.29
CA GLU A 91 -8.25 -6.40 -4.85
C GLU A 91 -9.51 -6.54 -5.72
N LEU A 92 -9.67 -7.66 -6.42
CA LEU A 92 -10.90 -7.97 -7.14
C LEU A 92 -12.09 -8.18 -6.19
N CYS A 93 -11.87 -8.78 -5.02
CA CYS A 93 -12.93 -8.86 -4.00
C CYS A 93 -13.39 -7.47 -3.53
N HIS A 94 -12.48 -6.51 -3.41
CA HIS A 94 -12.82 -5.11 -3.13
C HIS A 94 -13.66 -4.49 -4.25
N ALA A 95 -13.29 -4.69 -5.51
CA ALA A 95 -14.04 -4.19 -6.66
C ALA A 95 -15.45 -4.81 -6.71
N VAL A 96 -15.56 -6.13 -6.50
CA VAL A 96 -16.86 -6.87 -6.47
C VAL A 96 -17.75 -6.42 -5.31
N ASP A 97 -17.16 -6.13 -4.13
CA ASP A 97 -17.86 -5.56 -2.97
C ASP A 97 -18.25 -4.09 -3.20
N GLY A 98 -17.68 -3.44 -4.22
CA GLY A 98 -17.89 -2.02 -4.50
C GLY A 98 -17.28 -1.10 -3.46
N LEU A 99 -16.28 -1.57 -2.72
CA LEU A 99 -15.63 -0.89 -1.59
C LEU A 99 -16.61 -0.52 -0.44
N ILE A 100 -17.78 -1.17 -0.39
CA ILE A 100 -18.84 -0.87 0.58
C ILE A 100 -18.46 -1.34 1.97
N SER A 101 -17.89 -2.54 2.05
CA SER A 101 -17.61 -3.21 3.33
C SER A 101 -16.19 -2.96 3.85
N GLY A 102 -15.31 -2.33 3.07
CA GLY A 102 -13.88 -2.33 3.37
C GLY A 102 -13.36 -3.75 3.57
N HIS A 103 -12.80 -4.07 4.74
CA HIS A 103 -12.42 -5.44 5.11
C HIS A 103 -13.45 -6.11 6.06
N GLY A 104 -14.69 -5.63 6.06
CA GLY A 104 -15.77 -6.13 6.90
C GLY A 104 -16.31 -7.49 6.47
N THR A 105 -17.48 -7.85 7.02
CA THR A 105 -18.01 -9.22 6.93
C THR A 105 -18.31 -9.66 5.50
N ALA A 106 -18.85 -8.79 4.63
CA ALA A 106 -19.19 -9.19 3.26
C ALA A 106 -17.92 -9.45 2.45
N PHE A 107 -16.95 -8.54 2.49
CA PHE A 107 -15.62 -8.73 1.89
C PHE A 107 -14.97 -10.03 2.39
N LYS A 108 -14.88 -10.22 3.71
CA LYS A 108 -14.27 -11.40 4.32
C LYS A 108 -14.91 -12.70 3.80
N ARG A 109 -16.25 -12.73 3.73
CA ARG A 109 -16.99 -13.91 3.24
C ARG A 109 -16.68 -14.19 1.78
N LEU A 110 -16.61 -13.17 0.93
CA LEU A 110 -16.26 -13.33 -0.48
C LEU A 110 -14.81 -13.80 -0.63
N ALA A 111 -13.86 -13.13 0.04
CA ALA A 111 -12.45 -13.47 -0.02
C ALA A 111 -12.19 -14.94 0.39
N TYR A 112 -12.84 -15.41 1.47
CA TYR A 112 -12.70 -16.80 1.90
C TYR A 112 -13.40 -17.77 0.96
N ALA A 113 -14.55 -17.40 0.40
CA ALA A 113 -15.27 -18.23 -0.54
C ALA A 113 -14.52 -18.46 -1.87
N VAL A 114 -13.68 -17.52 -2.28
CA VAL A 114 -12.80 -17.67 -3.45
C VAL A 114 -11.46 -18.36 -3.14
N GLY A 115 -11.25 -18.78 -1.88
CA GLY A 115 -10.10 -19.57 -1.46
C GLY A 115 -8.95 -18.74 -0.85
N LEU A 116 -9.18 -17.49 -0.47
CA LEU A 116 -8.21 -16.75 0.34
C LEU A 116 -8.37 -17.08 1.82
N THR A 117 -7.30 -16.89 2.60
CA THR A 117 -7.25 -17.15 4.04
C THR A 117 -6.50 -16.04 4.77
N GLY A 118 -6.40 -16.12 6.11
CA GLY A 118 -5.68 -15.16 6.93
C GLY A 118 -6.55 -13.99 7.41
N LYS A 119 -5.90 -12.89 7.81
CA LYS A 119 -6.61 -11.69 8.25
C LYS A 119 -7.24 -10.97 7.06
N PRO A 120 -8.47 -10.45 7.14
CA PRO A 120 -9.11 -9.75 6.01
C PRO A 120 -8.28 -8.60 5.42
N THR A 121 -7.44 -7.95 6.22
CA THR A 121 -6.54 -6.87 5.79
C THR A 121 -5.21 -7.37 5.21
N ALA A 122 -4.94 -8.68 5.27
CA ALA A 122 -3.69 -9.30 4.82
C ALA A 122 -3.96 -10.78 4.51
N THR A 123 -4.78 -11.02 3.48
CA THR A 123 -5.11 -12.38 3.04
C THR A 123 -3.98 -12.97 2.21
N GLU A 124 -3.97 -14.30 2.18
CA GLU A 124 -3.03 -15.12 1.41
C GLU A 124 -3.79 -16.25 0.73
N ALA A 125 -3.17 -16.87 -0.27
CA ALA A 125 -3.70 -18.06 -0.92
C ALA A 125 -3.83 -19.22 0.08
N SER A 126 -5.00 -19.85 0.17
CA SER A 126 -5.15 -21.13 0.87
C SER A 126 -4.59 -22.29 0.03
N GLU A 127 -4.42 -23.47 0.64
CA GLU A 127 -4.03 -24.67 -0.11
C GLU A 127 -5.04 -25.00 -1.23
N GLU A 128 -6.33 -24.78 -0.99
CA GLU A 128 -7.37 -24.97 -2.00
C GLU A 128 -7.18 -24.01 -3.17
N PHE A 129 -6.91 -22.73 -2.90
CA PHE A 129 -6.61 -21.75 -3.93
C PHE A 129 -5.37 -22.14 -4.74
N ILE A 130 -4.29 -22.53 -4.06
CA ILE A 130 -3.06 -22.96 -4.70
C ILE A 130 -3.30 -24.16 -5.61
N ASN A 131 -3.96 -25.20 -5.12
CA ASN A 131 -4.27 -26.40 -5.88
C ASN A 131 -5.13 -26.11 -7.10
N LYS A 132 -6.07 -25.18 -7.00
CA LYS A 132 -6.95 -24.77 -8.08
C LYS A 132 -6.22 -23.97 -9.16
N TYR A 133 -5.39 -23.00 -8.77
CA TYR A 133 -4.82 -22.04 -9.72
C TYR A 133 -3.40 -22.38 -10.18
N LYS A 134 -2.68 -23.28 -9.49
CA LYS A 134 -1.38 -23.75 -9.97
C LYS A 134 -1.45 -24.33 -11.40
N PRO A 135 -2.39 -25.23 -11.75
CA PRO A 135 -2.54 -25.68 -13.12
C PRO A 135 -2.89 -24.57 -14.12
N VAL A 136 -3.64 -23.55 -13.69
CA VAL A 136 -3.97 -22.39 -14.53
C VAL A 136 -2.73 -21.55 -14.81
N ILE A 137 -1.91 -21.30 -13.78
CA ILE A 137 -0.63 -20.63 -13.96
C ILE A 137 0.24 -21.42 -14.93
N ASP A 138 0.43 -22.72 -14.70
CA ASP A 138 1.33 -23.55 -15.49
C ASP A 138 0.87 -23.67 -16.96
N SER A 139 -0.42 -23.80 -17.21
CA SER A 139 -0.98 -24.04 -18.53
C SER A 139 -1.37 -22.78 -19.31
N LYS A 140 -1.89 -21.74 -18.65
CA LYS A 140 -2.49 -20.57 -19.30
C LYS A 140 -1.72 -19.27 -19.08
N LEU A 141 -1.34 -18.95 -17.83
CA LEU A 141 -0.72 -17.67 -17.49
C LEU A 141 0.80 -17.69 -17.68
N GLY A 142 1.47 -18.79 -17.30
CA GLY A 142 2.93 -18.87 -17.29
C GLY A 142 3.54 -18.06 -16.14
N GLN A 143 4.85 -17.85 -16.24
CA GLN A 143 5.59 -17.04 -15.28
C GLN A 143 5.12 -15.58 -15.35
N TYR A 144 5.13 -14.91 -14.18
CA TYR A 144 4.88 -13.49 -14.14
C TYR A 144 6.03 -12.73 -14.81
N PRO A 145 5.77 -11.87 -15.80
CA PRO A 145 6.83 -11.18 -16.52
C PRO A 145 7.62 -10.22 -15.63
N HIS A 146 8.89 -10.07 -15.91
CA HIS A 146 9.85 -9.23 -15.21
C HIS A 146 10.16 -9.67 -13.76
N ASP A 147 11.38 -9.45 -13.35
CA ASP A 147 11.80 -9.64 -11.97
C ASP A 147 11.24 -8.55 -11.05
N LYS A 148 11.15 -8.86 -9.76
CA LYS A 148 10.73 -7.88 -8.75
C LYS A 148 11.69 -6.71 -8.68
N MET A 149 11.14 -5.54 -8.45
CA MET A 149 11.94 -4.36 -8.17
C MET A 149 12.59 -4.45 -6.79
N LYS A 150 13.91 -4.35 -6.74
CA LYS A 150 14.65 -4.11 -5.50
C LYS A 150 14.52 -2.62 -5.17
N LEU A 151 13.55 -2.30 -4.36
CA LEU A 151 13.46 -0.95 -3.83
C LEU A 151 14.40 -0.89 -2.65
N GLU A 152 15.62 -0.48 -2.92
CA GLU A 152 16.49 -0.06 -1.86
C GLU A 152 15.78 1.06 -1.12
N SER A 153 15.59 0.88 0.17
CA SER A 153 15.13 1.92 1.09
C SER A 153 16.22 3.00 1.26
N GLY A 154 16.73 3.46 0.11
CA GLY A 154 17.92 4.32 0.03
C GLY A 154 17.67 5.79 0.30
N THR A 155 16.45 6.22 0.53
CA THR A 155 16.26 7.51 1.18
C THR A 155 16.47 7.30 2.68
N LYS A 156 17.67 7.63 3.17
CA LYS A 156 17.88 7.85 4.60
C LYS A 156 16.65 8.60 5.10
N LYS A 157 15.89 7.98 6.04
CA LYS A 157 14.79 8.67 6.70
C LYS A 157 15.35 10.04 7.10
N GLN A 158 14.76 11.09 6.56
CA GLN A 158 15.14 12.43 7.00
C GLN A 158 14.92 12.45 8.51
N LYS A 159 16.01 12.40 9.26
CA LYS A 159 15.97 12.71 10.69
C LYS A 159 15.40 14.12 10.80
N ALA A 160 14.56 14.36 11.80
CA ALA A 160 14.00 15.67 12.04
C ALA A 160 15.15 16.70 11.95
N ARG A 161 15.10 17.57 10.94
CA ARG A 161 16.15 18.59 10.73
C ARG A 161 16.18 19.64 11.83
N LEU A 162 15.13 19.64 12.66
CA LEU A 162 14.93 20.60 13.71
C LEU A 162 14.97 19.92 15.07
N ILE A 163 15.88 20.38 15.90
CA ILE A 163 16.06 19.91 17.28
C ILE A 163 15.25 20.84 18.19
N LYS A 164 14.62 20.26 19.20
CA LYS A 164 13.91 21.05 20.21
C LYS A 164 14.95 21.70 21.13
N VAL A 165 14.89 23.01 21.24
CA VAL A 165 15.65 23.83 22.15
C VAL A 165 14.68 24.34 23.21
N SER A 166 15.01 24.19 24.48
CA SER A 166 14.14 24.54 25.62
C SER A 166 14.78 25.63 26.46
N CYS A 167 13.98 26.53 26.98
CA CYS A 167 14.43 27.58 27.90
C CYS A 167 14.78 26.98 29.26
N VAL A 168 15.89 27.41 29.85
CA VAL A 168 16.30 27.02 31.20
C VAL A 168 15.52 27.74 32.30
N GLY A 169 14.87 28.86 31.99
CA GLY A 169 14.14 29.70 32.95
C GLY A 169 12.61 29.60 32.89
N CYS A 170 12.05 29.01 31.84
CA CYS A 170 10.62 28.82 31.70
C CYS A 170 10.30 27.67 30.72
N ASP A 171 9.05 27.28 30.57
CA ASP A 171 8.64 26.15 29.73
C ASP A 171 8.63 26.44 28.21
N ASN A 172 9.08 27.64 27.79
CA ASN A 172 9.14 27.99 26.39
C ASN A 172 10.11 27.11 25.62
N SER A 173 9.76 26.72 24.41
CA SER A 173 10.64 25.93 23.53
C SER A 173 10.34 26.19 22.06
N TYR A 174 11.36 26.06 21.22
CA TYR A 174 11.25 26.12 19.76
C TYR A 174 12.10 25.06 19.09
N ARG A 175 12.01 24.96 17.77
CA ARG A 175 12.81 23.99 17.01
C ARG A 175 13.82 24.70 16.13
N GLN A 176 15.07 24.24 16.18
CA GLN A 176 16.20 24.82 15.47
C GLN A 176 17.03 23.75 14.74
N THR A 177 17.78 24.14 13.72
CA THR A 177 18.67 23.22 13.00
C THR A 177 19.92 22.94 13.80
N GLN A 178 20.53 21.75 13.62
CA GLN A 178 21.79 21.38 14.27
C GLN A 178 22.89 22.43 14.01
N LYS A 179 22.96 22.96 12.79
CA LYS A 179 23.95 23.99 12.41
C LYS A 179 23.94 25.21 13.35
N TYR A 180 22.76 25.68 13.74
CA TYR A 180 22.66 26.83 14.65
C TYR A 180 23.00 26.47 16.09
N ILE A 181 22.69 25.22 16.50
CA ILE A 181 23.07 24.71 17.82
C ILE A 181 24.60 24.57 17.92
N ASP A 182 25.24 24.01 16.87
CA ASP A 182 26.69 23.83 16.83
C ASP A 182 27.43 25.19 16.88
N LEU A 183 26.90 26.21 16.20
CA LEU A 183 27.46 27.57 16.26
C LEU A 183 27.35 28.20 17.66
N SER A 184 26.32 27.84 18.44
CA SER A 184 26.16 28.34 19.82
C SER A 184 27.04 27.62 20.83
N ILE A 185 27.61 26.44 20.48
CA ILE A 185 28.39 25.57 21.39
C ILE A 185 29.88 25.61 21.05
N ASP A 186 30.29 26.18 19.93
CA ASP A 186 31.72 26.23 19.52
C ASP A 186 32.55 27.08 20.47
N LYS A 187 33.15 26.42 21.46
CA LYS A 187 33.99 27.01 22.53
C LYS A 187 35.29 27.64 22.02
N ASN A 188 35.64 27.43 20.76
CA ASN A 188 36.85 27.95 20.15
C ASN A 188 36.65 29.30 19.42
N TYR A 189 35.42 29.72 19.25
CA TYR A 189 35.11 31.01 18.66
C TYR A 189 35.05 32.06 19.76
N GLN A 190 36.14 32.77 19.95
CA GLN A 190 36.29 33.87 20.93
C GLN A 190 35.55 35.17 20.55
N VAL A 191 34.54 35.07 19.73
CA VAL A 191 33.62 36.17 19.46
C VAL A 191 32.33 35.87 20.16
N TYR A 192 32.25 36.25 21.42
CA TYR A 192 30.96 36.37 22.13
C TYR A 192 30.20 37.56 21.54
N ASP A 193 29.72 37.41 20.33
CA ASP A 193 28.62 38.24 19.89
C ASP A 193 27.37 37.64 20.53
N ARG A 194 26.78 38.34 21.48
CA ARG A 194 25.58 37.91 22.22
C ARG A 194 24.38 37.64 21.29
N ASP A 195 24.53 37.96 20.02
CA ASP A 195 23.49 37.77 19.00
C ASP A 195 23.30 36.30 18.58
N PHE A 196 24.16 35.37 19.00
CA PHE A 196 24.07 33.94 18.65
C PHE A 196 23.63 33.03 19.80
N VAL A 197 23.57 33.50 21.03
CA VAL A 197 22.92 32.75 22.11
C VAL A 197 21.43 32.94 21.97
N SER A 198 20.72 31.86 21.69
CA SER A 198 19.25 31.91 21.64
C SER A 198 18.73 32.29 23.02
N ILE A 199 18.26 33.53 23.15
CA ILE A 199 17.66 34.03 24.37
C ILE A 199 16.15 33.81 24.28
N CYS A 200 15.56 33.34 25.37
CA CYS A 200 14.12 33.17 25.46
C CYS A 200 13.40 34.52 25.39
N PRO A 201 12.51 34.75 24.42
CA PRO A 201 11.81 36.03 24.27
C PRO A 201 10.81 36.30 25.40
N ILE A 202 10.53 35.30 26.26
CA ILE A 202 9.56 35.43 27.37
C ILE A 202 10.25 35.84 28.66
N CYS A 203 11.40 35.21 29.01
CA CYS A 203 12.04 35.43 30.32
C CYS A 203 13.49 35.85 30.24
N ASN A 204 14.05 36.08 29.06
CA ASN A 204 15.44 36.43 28.80
C ASN A 204 16.51 35.44 29.34
N SER A 205 16.11 34.20 29.64
CA SER A 205 17.03 33.11 29.99
C SER A 205 17.58 32.43 28.76
N ASP A 206 18.70 31.70 28.91
CA ASP A 206 19.33 30.96 27.83
C ASP A 206 18.40 29.84 27.31
N MET A 207 18.50 29.55 26.02
CA MET A 207 17.82 28.43 25.35
C MET A 207 18.84 27.32 25.07
N ILE A 208 18.61 26.11 25.53
CA ILE A 208 19.45 24.92 25.35
C ILE A 208 18.71 23.75 24.75
#